data_8fa39cf3a0bfe9d2a2ff51a60a0a443d
#
_entry.id   8fa39cf3a0bfe9d2a2ff51a60a0a443d
#
_cell.length_a   1.000
_cell.length_b   1.000
_cell.length_c   1.000
_cell.angle_alpha   90.00
_cell.angle_beta   90.00
_cell.angle_gamma   90.00
#
_symmetry.space_group_name_H-M   'P 1'
#
loop_
_entity.id
_entity.type
_entity.pdbx_description
1 polymer ?
#
loop_
_entity_poly.entity_id
_entity_poly.type
_entity_poly.pdbx_seq_one_letter_code
_entity_poly.pdbx_strand_id
1 'polypeptide(L)'
;MRTVIALSYIFCLVSGQGIPGKGNNTATLCLGHHAVPNGTLVKTIADDQVEVTNATELVQNFSMGKICNTPHRILDGANCTLIDSLLGDPHCDGFQNKKWDLFIERSKAFSNCYPYDVPEYASLRSLIASSGTLEFTNEDFNWTGVTQNGGSSACKRGPNNSFFSRLNWLYKSGNTYPMLNVTMPNSDGFDKLYIWGVHHPSTDREQTNLYIQTSGKIIVSTKRSQQTIIPTIGSRPWVRGLSSRISIYWTIVKPGDILVINSNGNLIAPRGYFKMQTGKSSVIRSDAPIDTCNSECITPDGSIPNDKPFQNVNKITYGTCPKYVKQSTLKLATGMRNIPERQTRGIFGAIAGFIENGWEGMVNGWYGFRHQNSEGIGQAADLKSTQAAISQINGKLNRVIEKTNEKFHQIEKEFSEAEGRIQDLERYVEDTKIDLWSYNAELLVALENQHTIDLTDSEMNKLFEKTRKQLRENAEDMGNGCFKIYHKCDNSCMESIRNGTYDHNEYRDEAVNNRFQIKGVELKSGYKDWILWISFATSCFLLCVVGLGFVMWACQRGNIRCNICI
;
A
#
# COMPACT_ATOMS: atom_id res chain seq x y z
N MET A 1 53.61 -30.55 -55.15
CA MET A 1 52.80 -30.26 -53.95
C MET A 1 52.96 -28.85 -53.40
N ARG A 2 54.16 -28.28 -53.26
CA ARG A 2 54.37 -26.90 -52.77
C ARG A 2 53.84 -25.77 -53.70
N THR A 3 53.83 -25.97 -54.99
CA THR A 3 53.34 -24.97 -55.94
C THR A 3 51.81 -24.89 -56.04
N VAL A 4 51.09 -25.98 -55.73
CA VAL A 4 49.62 -26.03 -55.78
C VAL A 4 49.07 -25.35 -54.53
N ILE A 5 49.75 -25.49 -53.36
CA ILE A 5 49.37 -24.85 -52.12
C ILE A 5 49.58 -23.33 -52.21
N ALA A 6 50.66 -22.88 -52.88
CA ALA A 6 50.91 -21.43 -53.00
C ALA A 6 49.89 -20.76 -53.95
N LEU A 7 49.45 -21.42 -55.03
CA LEU A 7 48.39 -20.93 -55.92
C LEU A 7 47.03 -20.90 -55.22
N SER A 8 46.75 -21.87 -54.32
CA SER A 8 45.54 -21.90 -53.50
C SER A 8 45.50 -20.76 -52.50
N TYR A 9 46.66 -20.40 -51.89
CA TYR A 9 46.76 -19.30 -50.94
C TYR A 9 46.64 -17.91 -51.60
N ILE A 10 47.18 -17.74 -52.80
CA ILE A 10 47.06 -16.49 -53.54
C ILE A 10 45.62 -16.28 -54.02
N PHE A 11 44.90 -17.37 -54.40
CA PHE A 11 43.49 -17.26 -54.76
C PHE A 11 42.58 -16.95 -53.58
N CYS A 12 42.88 -17.43 -52.35
CA CYS A 12 42.17 -17.07 -51.14
C CYS A 12 42.42 -15.61 -50.73
N LEU A 13 43.63 -15.08 -50.95
CA LEU A 13 43.96 -13.70 -50.64
C LEU A 13 43.31 -12.68 -51.59
N VAL A 14 43.12 -13.04 -52.86
CA VAL A 14 42.46 -12.17 -53.83
C VAL A 14 40.93 -12.21 -53.71
N SER A 15 40.36 -13.32 -53.28
CA SER A 15 38.91 -13.43 -53.02
C SER A 15 38.49 -12.90 -51.65
N GLY A 16 39.44 -12.70 -50.69
CA GLY A 16 39.18 -12.17 -49.34
C GLY A 16 39.21 -10.65 -49.23
N GLN A 17 39.64 -9.96 -50.27
CA GLN A 17 39.48 -8.50 -50.36
C GLN A 17 38.13 -8.20 -51.01
N GLY A 18 37.04 -8.40 -50.23
CA GLY A 18 35.83 -7.68 -50.49
C GLY A 18 36.17 -6.21 -50.54
N ILE A 19 35.84 -5.55 -51.63
CA ILE A 19 35.95 -4.10 -51.78
C ILE A 19 35.32 -3.51 -50.51
N PRO A 20 36.07 -2.77 -49.66
CA PRO A 20 35.46 -2.14 -48.49
C PRO A 20 34.33 -1.28 -49.03
N GLY A 21 33.10 -1.66 -48.69
CA GLY A 21 31.93 -0.87 -49.00
C GLY A 21 32.25 0.55 -48.59
N LYS A 22 32.04 1.49 -49.49
CA LYS A 22 32.28 2.89 -49.23
C LYS A 22 31.40 3.28 -48.04
N GLY A 23 31.94 3.23 -46.81
CA GLY A 23 31.24 3.53 -45.54
C GLY A 23 30.66 4.92 -45.47
N ASN A 24 30.89 5.78 -46.48
CA ASN A 24 30.38 7.14 -46.57
C ASN A 24 28.95 7.27 -47.07
N ASN A 25 28.32 6.17 -47.54
CA ASN A 25 26.96 6.16 -48.11
C ASN A 25 25.94 5.52 -47.19
N THR A 26 26.28 5.27 -45.97
CA THR A 26 25.39 4.65 -45.00
C THR A 26 25.31 5.49 -43.72
N ALA A 27 24.21 5.38 -43.01
CA ALA A 27 24.03 5.98 -41.71
C ALA A 27 23.46 4.94 -40.74
N THR A 28 23.63 5.16 -39.46
CA THR A 28 23.07 4.30 -38.43
C THR A 28 22.10 5.12 -37.58
N LEU A 29 20.91 4.58 -37.39
CA LEU A 29 19.89 5.16 -36.50
C LEU A 29 19.55 4.13 -35.43
N CYS A 30 19.76 4.49 -34.19
CA CYS A 30 19.41 3.65 -33.04
C CYS A 30 18.28 4.25 -32.26
N LEU A 31 17.39 3.39 -31.77
CA LEU A 31 16.34 3.76 -30.84
C LEU A 31 16.69 3.22 -29.46
N GLY A 32 16.35 3.96 -28.45
CA GLY A 32 16.65 3.57 -27.09
C GLY A 32 15.83 4.33 -26.07
N HIS A 33 16.02 3.96 -24.83
CA HIS A 33 15.37 4.58 -23.69
C HIS A 33 16.42 5.10 -22.70
N HIS A 34 16.00 6.01 -21.82
CA HIS A 34 16.90 6.53 -20.79
C HIS A 34 17.28 5.45 -19.77
N ALA A 35 18.37 5.69 -19.07
CA ALA A 35 18.79 4.96 -17.90
C ALA A 35 19.29 5.93 -16.86
N VAL A 36 19.29 5.54 -15.58
CA VAL A 36 19.81 6.33 -14.48
C VAL A 36 20.96 5.57 -13.80
N PRO A 37 21.95 6.25 -13.21
CA PRO A 37 23.08 5.59 -12.54
C PRO A 37 22.65 4.73 -11.36
N ASN A 38 21.68 5.20 -10.60
CA ASN A 38 21.13 4.51 -9.43
C ASN A 38 19.62 4.37 -9.58
N GLY A 39 19.18 3.18 -9.93
CA GLY A 39 17.76 2.84 -9.99
C GLY A 39 17.24 2.38 -8.63
N THR A 40 15.97 2.03 -8.62
CA THR A 40 15.28 1.51 -7.44
C THR A 40 14.86 0.07 -7.71
N LEU A 41 15.06 -0.81 -6.73
CA LEU A 41 14.62 -2.20 -6.81
C LEU A 41 13.15 -2.31 -6.46
N VAL A 42 12.38 -2.99 -7.31
CA VAL A 42 10.96 -3.28 -7.11
C VAL A 42 10.70 -4.77 -7.32
N LYS A 43 9.58 -5.25 -6.79
CA LYS A 43 9.11 -6.62 -7.01
C LYS A 43 8.09 -6.66 -8.13
N THR A 44 8.18 -7.69 -8.96
CA THR A 44 7.21 -8.00 -10.01
C THR A 44 6.68 -9.41 -9.82
N ILE A 45 5.70 -9.81 -10.62
CA ILE A 45 5.19 -11.18 -10.62
C ILE A 45 6.27 -12.18 -11.08
N ALA A 46 7.08 -11.79 -12.06
CA ALA A 46 8.09 -12.67 -12.63
C ALA A 46 9.37 -12.74 -11.81
N ASP A 47 9.76 -11.64 -11.17
CA ASP A 47 11.04 -11.49 -10.50
C ASP A 47 10.89 -10.83 -9.12
N ASP A 48 11.67 -11.29 -8.14
CA ASP A 48 11.68 -10.72 -6.79
C ASP A 48 12.35 -9.34 -6.73
N GLN A 49 13.31 -9.07 -7.60
CA GLN A 49 14.02 -7.80 -7.67
C GLN A 49 14.29 -7.40 -9.11
N VAL A 50 13.73 -6.28 -9.51
CA VAL A 50 13.97 -5.64 -10.80
C VAL A 50 14.34 -4.20 -10.55
N GLU A 51 15.41 -3.74 -11.14
CA GLU A 51 15.80 -2.34 -11.05
C GLU A 51 15.01 -1.52 -12.07
N VAL A 52 14.36 -0.46 -11.59
CA VAL A 52 13.63 0.53 -12.41
C VAL A 52 14.23 1.91 -12.22
N THR A 53 13.97 2.81 -13.15
CA THR A 53 14.52 4.16 -13.12
C THR A 53 13.97 5.00 -11.98
N ASN A 54 12.72 4.77 -11.60
CA ASN A 54 12.07 5.46 -10.50
C ASN A 54 10.96 4.62 -9.90
N ALA A 55 10.69 4.82 -8.62
CA ALA A 55 9.59 4.17 -7.91
C ALA A 55 9.04 5.11 -6.84
N THR A 56 7.78 4.90 -6.50
CA THR A 56 7.08 5.64 -5.45
C THR A 56 6.78 4.70 -4.29
N GLU A 57 7.08 5.14 -3.07
CA GLU A 57 6.73 4.41 -1.86
C GLU A 57 5.21 4.52 -1.61
N LEU A 58 4.54 3.39 -1.43
CA LEU A 58 3.11 3.34 -1.17
C LEU A 58 2.75 3.18 0.31
N VAL A 59 3.72 2.94 1.18
CA VAL A 59 3.49 2.70 2.60
C VAL A 59 3.95 3.90 3.41
N GLN A 60 3.03 4.48 4.16
CA GLN A 60 3.34 5.50 5.16
C GLN A 60 3.83 4.80 6.42
N ASN A 61 5.10 4.95 6.77
CA ASN A 61 5.73 4.28 7.91
C ASN A 61 6.17 5.21 9.04
N PHE A 62 5.90 6.51 8.91
CA PHE A 62 6.21 7.50 9.94
C PHE A 62 4.96 8.22 10.40
N SER A 63 4.89 8.51 11.70
CA SER A 63 3.90 9.43 12.26
C SER A 63 4.53 10.80 12.50
N MET A 64 3.68 11.81 12.67
CA MET A 64 4.13 13.15 13.06
C MET A 64 4.62 13.23 14.51
N GLY A 65 4.39 12.16 15.30
CA GLY A 65 4.67 12.14 16.73
C GLY A 65 3.72 13.01 17.56
N LYS A 66 2.72 13.63 16.95
CA LYS A 66 1.72 14.50 17.56
C LYS A 66 0.38 14.32 16.87
N ILE A 67 -0.70 14.55 17.60
CA ILE A 67 -2.06 14.47 17.08
C ILE A 67 -2.52 15.85 16.64
N CYS A 68 -2.97 16.00 15.40
CA CYS A 68 -3.47 17.25 14.88
C CYS A 68 -4.90 17.54 15.37
N ASN A 69 -5.14 18.77 15.82
CA ASN A 69 -6.43 19.19 16.36
C ASN A 69 -7.47 19.60 15.32
N THR A 70 -7.12 19.61 14.06
CA THR A 70 -8.02 19.87 12.92
C THR A 70 -7.86 18.79 11.86
N PRO A 71 -8.90 18.47 11.09
CA PRO A 71 -10.26 19.01 11.12
C PRO A 71 -11.15 18.42 12.22
N HIS A 72 -10.69 17.40 12.94
CA HIS A 72 -11.49 16.73 13.97
C HIS A 72 -11.43 17.50 15.30
N ARG A 73 -12.53 17.43 16.05
CA ARG A 73 -12.57 17.96 17.42
C ARG A 73 -11.96 16.94 18.37
N ILE A 74 -10.77 17.24 18.86
CA ILE A 74 -10.02 16.35 19.74
C ILE A 74 -10.20 16.80 21.18
N LEU A 75 -10.65 15.89 22.06
CA LEU A 75 -10.74 16.12 23.47
C LEU A 75 -9.66 15.30 24.18
N ASP A 76 -8.72 15.99 24.82
CA ASP A 76 -7.69 15.35 25.64
C ASP A 76 -8.28 14.97 27.01
N GLY A 77 -8.25 13.68 27.32
CA GLY A 77 -8.72 13.16 28.60
C GLY A 77 -7.85 13.54 29.78
N ALA A 78 -6.61 13.95 29.56
CA ALA A 78 -5.65 14.31 30.61
C ALA A 78 -5.58 13.24 31.71
N ASN A 79 -6.01 13.57 32.93
CA ASN A 79 -6.03 12.64 34.08
C ASN A 79 -7.31 11.79 34.16
N CYS A 80 -8.22 11.92 33.19
CA CYS A 80 -9.54 11.29 33.23
C CYS A 80 -9.73 10.26 32.14
N THR A 81 -10.24 9.10 32.51
CA THR A 81 -10.77 8.14 31.50
C THR A 81 -12.16 8.60 31.06
N LEU A 82 -12.63 8.03 29.94
CA LEU A 82 -13.96 8.32 29.43
C LEU A 82 -15.06 7.98 30.47
N ILE A 83 -14.92 6.86 31.17
CA ILE A 83 -15.90 6.41 32.16
C ILE A 83 -15.84 7.26 33.43
N ASP A 84 -14.67 7.64 33.90
CA ASP A 84 -14.56 8.57 35.05
C ASP A 84 -15.20 9.92 34.72
N SER A 85 -15.02 10.40 33.50
CA SER A 85 -15.67 11.62 33.02
C SER A 85 -17.19 11.47 32.93
N LEU A 86 -17.68 10.31 32.53
CA LEU A 86 -19.09 9.98 32.46
C LEU A 86 -19.75 9.96 33.85
N LEU A 87 -19.08 9.32 34.81
CA LEU A 87 -19.61 9.19 36.20
C LEU A 87 -19.52 10.47 36.98
N GLY A 88 -18.63 11.37 36.62
CA GLY A 88 -18.42 12.62 37.34
C GLY A 88 -17.50 12.48 38.54
N ASP A 89 -16.39 11.75 38.38
CA ASP A 89 -15.29 11.76 39.37
C ASP A 89 -14.89 13.22 39.64
N PRO A 90 -14.68 13.64 40.90
CA PRO A 90 -14.43 15.06 41.22
C PRO A 90 -13.32 15.72 40.42
N HIS A 91 -12.22 15.01 40.14
CA HIS A 91 -11.13 15.60 39.36
C HIS A 91 -11.45 15.68 37.84
N CYS A 92 -12.58 15.12 37.41
CA CYS A 92 -13.07 15.13 36.04
C CYS A 92 -14.24 16.09 35.80
N ASP A 93 -14.53 16.99 36.74
CA ASP A 93 -15.66 17.91 36.62
C ASP A 93 -15.57 18.82 35.41
N GLY A 94 -14.37 19.11 34.92
CA GLY A 94 -14.15 19.89 33.71
C GLY A 94 -14.64 19.23 32.40
N PHE A 95 -14.96 17.94 32.43
CA PHE A 95 -15.47 17.20 31.29
C PHE A 95 -16.99 17.15 31.20
N GLN A 96 -17.70 17.73 32.12
CA GLN A 96 -19.16 17.75 32.09
C GLN A 96 -19.70 18.46 30.87
N ASN A 97 -20.65 17.82 30.17
CA ASN A 97 -21.30 18.31 28.96
C ASN A 97 -20.35 18.54 27.77
N LYS A 98 -19.17 17.99 27.80
CA LYS A 98 -18.22 18.08 26.69
C LYS A 98 -18.66 17.23 25.50
N LYS A 99 -18.28 17.69 24.32
CA LYS A 99 -18.49 17.00 23.04
C LYS A 99 -17.16 16.81 22.34
N TRP A 100 -17.04 15.75 21.60
CA TRP A 100 -15.82 15.42 20.85
C TRP A 100 -16.13 14.65 19.56
N ASP A 101 -15.19 14.68 18.63
CA ASP A 101 -15.11 13.72 17.55
C ASP A 101 -14.21 12.55 17.99
N LEU A 102 -13.10 12.83 18.66
CA LEU A 102 -12.21 11.83 19.21
C LEU A 102 -11.82 12.19 20.66
N PHE A 103 -12.04 11.26 21.57
CA PHE A 103 -11.58 11.36 22.97
C PHE A 103 -10.28 10.59 23.11
N ILE A 104 -9.26 11.22 23.69
CA ILE A 104 -7.95 10.59 23.89
C ILE A 104 -7.78 10.25 25.35
N GLU A 105 -7.74 8.96 25.67
CA GLU A 105 -7.42 8.47 27.00
C GLU A 105 -5.91 8.36 27.16
N ARG A 106 -5.38 8.95 28.23
CA ARG A 106 -3.96 8.92 28.55
C ARG A 106 -3.64 7.75 29.47
N SER A 107 -2.43 7.20 29.36
CA SER A 107 -1.95 6.16 30.27
C SER A 107 -1.80 6.65 31.73
N LYS A 108 -1.58 7.95 31.91
CA LYS A 108 -1.49 8.60 33.22
C LYS A 108 -2.83 8.79 33.94
N ALA A 109 -3.96 8.59 33.26
CA ALA A 109 -5.29 8.76 33.81
C ALA A 109 -5.51 7.81 34.98
N PHE A 110 -6.19 8.31 36.00
CA PHE A 110 -6.46 7.56 37.24
C PHE A 110 -7.86 7.86 37.77
N SER A 111 -8.43 6.90 38.49
CA SER A 111 -9.68 7.10 39.26
C SER A 111 -9.35 7.58 40.65
N ASN A 112 -10.13 8.54 41.15
CA ASN A 112 -9.91 9.14 42.47
C ASN A 112 -11.22 9.33 43.23
N CYS A 113 -12.10 8.38 43.15
CA CYS A 113 -13.36 8.37 43.84
C CYS A 113 -13.63 6.98 44.42
N TYR A 114 -14.87 6.66 44.73
CA TYR A 114 -15.24 5.36 45.25
C TYR A 114 -14.80 4.26 44.28
N PRO A 115 -14.16 3.18 44.75
CA PRO A 115 -13.72 2.13 43.87
C PRO A 115 -14.92 1.43 43.21
N TYR A 116 -14.87 1.30 41.91
CA TYR A 116 -15.96 0.73 41.12
C TYR A 116 -15.42 -0.24 40.07
N ASP A 117 -16.31 -1.10 39.59
CA ASP A 117 -16.12 -1.90 38.40
C ASP A 117 -17.34 -1.72 37.49
N VAL A 118 -17.14 -1.98 36.23
CA VAL A 118 -18.20 -1.94 35.23
C VAL A 118 -18.25 -3.31 34.56
N PRO A 119 -19.22 -4.16 34.85
CA PRO A 119 -19.48 -5.34 34.03
C PRO A 119 -19.70 -4.91 32.60
N GLU A 120 -18.99 -5.53 31.68
CA GLU A 120 -18.96 -5.13 30.27
C GLU A 120 -18.44 -3.68 30.05
N TYR A 121 -17.33 -3.36 30.67
CA TYR A 121 -16.67 -2.04 30.58
C TYR A 121 -16.45 -1.60 29.14
N ALA A 122 -15.97 -2.51 28.28
CA ALA A 122 -15.71 -2.21 26.87
C ALA A 122 -16.98 -1.78 26.13
N SER A 123 -18.11 -2.40 26.43
CA SER A 123 -19.39 -2.06 25.80
C SER A 123 -19.87 -0.67 26.16
N LEU A 124 -19.79 -0.29 27.44
CA LEU A 124 -20.16 1.07 27.88
C LEU A 124 -19.22 2.12 27.30
N ARG A 125 -17.93 1.84 27.35
CA ARG A 125 -16.90 2.73 26.78
C ARG A 125 -17.15 2.98 25.29
N SER A 126 -17.40 1.93 24.52
CA SER A 126 -17.71 2.01 23.10
C SER A 126 -18.99 2.82 22.83
N LEU A 127 -20.03 2.58 23.61
CA LEU A 127 -21.32 3.27 23.48
C LEU A 127 -21.18 4.79 23.72
N ILE A 128 -20.49 5.19 24.76
CA ILE A 128 -20.27 6.59 25.08
C ILE A 128 -19.32 7.25 24.07
N ALA A 129 -18.28 6.55 23.68
CA ALA A 129 -17.34 7.06 22.67
C ALA A 129 -18.04 7.37 21.35
N SER A 130 -18.88 6.46 20.86
CA SER A 130 -19.61 6.64 19.61
C SER A 130 -20.68 7.75 19.71
N SER A 131 -21.25 7.96 20.89
CA SER A 131 -22.17 9.06 21.14
C SER A 131 -21.51 10.44 20.98
N GLY A 132 -20.25 10.56 21.39
CA GLY A 132 -19.47 11.80 21.24
C GLY A 132 -19.92 12.95 22.11
N THR A 133 -20.70 12.69 23.15
CA THR A 133 -21.21 13.74 24.05
C THR A 133 -21.41 13.21 25.44
N LEU A 134 -21.14 14.06 26.42
CA LEU A 134 -21.48 13.88 27.84
C LEU A 134 -22.62 14.82 28.26
N GLU A 135 -23.47 15.25 27.34
CA GLU A 135 -24.62 16.10 27.62
C GLU A 135 -25.57 15.38 28.55
N PHE A 136 -25.77 15.98 29.75
CA PHE A 136 -26.53 15.38 30.81
C PHE A 136 -27.69 16.29 31.21
N THR A 137 -28.85 15.70 31.43
CA THR A 137 -30.04 16.38 31.91
C THR A 137 -30.48 15.76 33.22
N ASN A 138 -30.59 16.58 34.28
CA ASN A 138 -31.13 16.13 35.55
C ASN A 138 -32.62 15.81 35.43
N GLU A 139 -33.06 14.79 36.14
CA GLU A 139 -34.47 14.43 36.26
C GLU A 139 -34.87 14.31 37.74
N ASP A 140 -36.11 14.63 38.03
CA ASP A 140 -36.65 14.56 39.38
C ASP A 140 -37.22 13.18 39.66
N PHE A 141 -36.42 12.32 40.28
CA PHE A 141 -36.88 11.03 40.78
C PHE A 141 -37.47 11.14 42.17
N ASN A 142 -38.54 10.42 42.43
CA ASN A 142 -39.18 10.39 43.75
C ASN A 142 -38.54 9.34 44.65
N TRP A 143 -37.56 9.78 45.46
CA TRP A 143 -36.89 8.94 46.45
C TRP A 143 -37.45 9.15 47.85
N THR A 144 -38.75 9.14 47.99
CA THR A 144 -39.40 9.34 49.31
C THR A 144 -39.09 8.16 50.25
N GLY A 145 -38.69 8.47 51.47
CA GLY A 145 -38.42 7.50 52.54
C GLY A 145 -36.97 7.05 52.65
N VAL A 146 -36.07 7.56 51.82
CA VAL A 146 -34.64 7.28 51.90
C VAL A 146 -33.83 8.59 51.92
N THR A 147 -32.62 8.53 52.45
CA THR A 147 -31.68 9.65 52.43
C THR A 147 -30.88 9.61 51.16
N GLN A 148 -30.75 10.76 50.50
CA GLN A 148 -30.04 10.95 49.24
C GLN A 148 -28.66 11.55 49.47
N ASN A 149 -27.85 11.59 48.41
CA ASN A 149 -26.55 12.27 48.39
C ASN A 149 -25.54 11.73 49.39
N GLY A 150 -25.50 10.42 49.54
CA GLY A 150 -24.44 9.76 50.29
C GLY A 150 -23.06 10.09 49.73
N GLY A 151 -22.08 10.15 50.58
CA GLY A 151 -20.70 10.45 50.20
C GLY A 151 -19.69 9.58 50.91
N SER A 152 -18.45 9.66 50.49
CA SER A 152 -17.33 8.89 51.02
C SER A 152 -16.07 9.74 51.16
N SER A 153 -15.26 9.40 52.15
CA SER A 153 -13.93 9.99 52.33
C SER A 153 -12.94 9.59 51.21
N ALA A 154 -13.24 8.52 50.51
CA ALA A 154 -12.46 8.10 49.34
C ALA A 154 -12.71 8.98 48.12
N CYS A 155 -13.79 9.75 48.11
CA CYS A 155 -14.19 10.60 46.99
C CYS A 155 -14.40 12.03 47.52
N LYS A 156 -13.33 12.82 47.51
CA LYS A 156 -13.38 14.19 48.02
C LYS A 156 -13.52 15.21 46.91
N ARG A 157 -14.44 16.14 47.08
CA ARG A 157 -14.61 17.34 46.27
C ARG A 157 -14.17 18.54 47.09
N GLY A 158 -12.90 18.94 46.93
CA GLY A 158 -12.26 19.87 47.82
C GLY A 158 -12.05 19.26 49.21
N PRO A 159 -12.39 19.98 50.31
CA PRO A 159 -12.24 19.46 51.68
C PRO A 159 -13.37 18.50 52.11
N ASN A 160 -14.46 18.43 51.35
CA ASN A 160 -15.68 17.72 51.73
C ASN A 160 -15.73 16.31 51.14
N ASN A 161 -16.27 15.37 51.90
CA ASN A 161 -16.65 14.07 51.40
C ASN A 161 -17.74 14.22 50.32
N SER A 162 -17.58 13.55 49.21
CA SER A 162 -18.48 13.66 48.08
C SER A 162 -18.67 12.31 47.41
N PHE A 163 -19.22 12.33 46.22
CA PHE A 163 -19.48 11.16 45.40
C PHE A 163 -19.41 11.53 43.93
N PHE A 164 -19.62 10.58 43.06
CA PHE A 164 -19.77 10.83 41.62
C PHE A 164 -20.90 11.83 41.37
N SER A 165 -20.67 12.85 40.58
CA SER A 165 -21.65 13.91 40.35
C SER A 165 -22.89 13.47 39.59
N ARG A 166 -22.79 12.38 38.85
CA ARG A 166 -23.89 11.82 38.02
C ARG A 166 -24.66 10.70 38.70
N LEU A 167 -24.25 10.29 39.88
CA LEU A 167 -24.87 9.23 40.67
C LEU A 167 -25.36 9.76 42.00
N ASN A 168 -26.41 9.14 42.53
CA ASN A 168 -27.04 9.48 43.80
C ASN A 168 -26.99 8.26 44.72
N TRP A 169 -26.22 8.33 45.79
CA TRP A 169 -26.13 7.25 46.77
C TRP A 169 -27.30 7.34 47.74
N LEU A 170 -28.20 6.36 47.64
CA LEU A 170 -29.35 6.24 48.51
C LEU A 170 -29.03 5.33 49.70
N TYR A 171 -29.39 5.74 50.89
CA TYR A 171 -29.21 4.94 52.10
C TYR A 171 -30.37 5.18 53.08
N LYS A 172 -30.39 4.48 54.21
CA LYS A 172 -31.50 4.54 55.16
C LYS A 172 -31.84 5.95 55.59
N SER A 173 -33.12 6.22 55.86
CA SER A 173 -33.60 7.40 56.54
C SER A 173 -34.09 6.99 57.94
N GLY A 174 -33.36 7.44 58.99
CA GLY A 174 -33.60 6.92 60.35
C GLY A 174 -33.33 5.41 60.41
N ASN A 175 -34.35 4.62 60.74
CA ASN A 175 -34.26 3.17 60.80
C ASN A 175 -35.10 2.49 59.71
N THR A 176 -35.41 3.19 58.64
CA THR A 176 -36.24 2.67 57.55
C THR A 176 -35.58 2.81 56.19
N TYR A 177 -35.77 1.79 55.40
CA TYR A 177 -35.48 1.78 53.97
C TYR A 177 -36.65 1.06 53.25
N PRO A 178 -37.68 1.82 52.85
CA PRO A 178 -38.84 1.22 52.20
C PRO A 178 -38.52 0.68 50.83
N MET A 179 -39.34 -0.22 50.32
CA MET A 179 -39.27 -0.67 48.94
C MET A 179 -39.46 0.54 47.99
N LEU A 180 -38.47 0.82 47.19
CA LEU A 180 -38.52 1.89 46.18
C LEU A 180 -39.16 1.38 44.89
N ASN A 181 -40.11 2.16 44.37
CA ASN A 181 -40.71 1.90 43.07
C ASN A 181 -40.85 3.24 42.35
N VAL A 182 -39.92 3.51 41.45
CA VAL A 182 -39.83 4.79 40.73
C VAL A 182 -39.95 4.53 39.23
N THR A 183 -40.71 5.39 38.58
CA THR A 183 -40.91 5.33 37.13
C THR A 183 -40.52 6.65 36.47
N MET A 184 -39.92 6.57 35.31
CA MET A 184 -39.55 7.75 34.54
C MET A 184 -39.84 7.47 33.04
N PRO A 185 -40.91 8.03 32.47
CA PRO A 185 -41.22 7.83 31.07
C PRO A 185 -40.32 8.67 30.16
N ASN A 186 -40.00 8.12 29.00
CA ASN A 186 -39.31 8.85 27.95
C ASN A 186 -40.32 9.33 26.89
N SER A 187 -40.74 10.59 27.03
CA SER A 187 -41.64 11.27 26.10
C SER A 187 -40.94 12.11 25.04
N ASP A 188 -39.60 12.14 25.06
CA ASP A 188 -38.79 12.85 24.11
C ASP A 188 -38.52 11.97 22.86
N GLY A 189 -38.06 12.58 21.78
CA GLY A 189 -37.82 11.91 20.51
C GLY A 189 -36.44 11.27 20.33
N PHE A 190 -35.68 11.08 21.42
CA PHE A 190 -34.34 10.53 21.40
C PHE A 190 -34.15 9.48 22.48
N ASP A 191 -33.14 8.63 22.32
CA ASP A 191 -32.77 7.62 23.31
C ASP A 191 -32.15 8.28 24.54
N LYS A 192 -32.53 7.80 25.71
CA LYS A 192 -31.98 8.26 26.99
C LYS A 192 -31.15 7.14 27.61
N LEU A 193 -29.94 7.47 28.04
CA LEU A 193 -29.07 6.55 28.77
C LEU A 193 -29.07 6.89 30.24
N TYR A 194 -29.47 5.92 31.04
CA TYR A 194 -29.44 6.03 32.51
C TYR A 194 -28.30 5.18 33.04
N ILE A 195 -27.38 5.84 33.78
CA ILE A 195 -26.27 5.16 34.45
C ILE A 195 -26.64 5.05 35.94
N TRP A 196 -26.60 3.84 36.42
CA TRP A 196 -26.90 3.52 37.82
C TRP A 196 -25.93 2.46 38.32
N GLY A 197 -25.99 2.12 39.59
CA GLY A 197 -25.06 1.17 40.17
C GLY A 197 -25.64 0.38 41.30
N VAL A 198 -24.86 -0.55 41.78
CA VAL A 198 -25.13 -1.42 42.92
C VAL A 198 -23.95 -1.36 43.88
N HIS A 199 -24.21 -1.03 45.12
CA HIS A 199 -23.21 -1.04 46.17
C HIS A 199 -23.05 -2.43 46.75
N HIS A 200 -21.82 -2.92 46.79
CA HIS A 200 -21.44 -4.21 47.37
C HIS A 200 -20.69 -3.95 48.68
N PRO A 201 -21.34 -4.08 49.86
CA PRO A 201 -20.69 -3.88 51.13
C PRO A 201 -19.60 -4.90 51.44
N SER A 202 -18.63 -4.54 52.23
CA SER A 202 -17.57 -5.44 52.66
C SER A 202 -17.98 -6.42 53.74
N THR A 203 -18.97 -6.06 54.57
CA THR A 203 -19.47 -6.89 55.68
C THR A 203 -20.98 -6.82 55.78
N ASP A 204 -21.61 -7.82 56.45
CA ASP A 204 -23.02 -7.81 56.77
C ASP A 204 -23.39 -6.62 57.68
N ARG A 205 -22.48 -6.20 58.56
CA ARG A 205 -22.66 -5.05 59.42
C ARG A 205 -22.77 -3.76 58.62
N GLU A 206 -21.96 -3.57 57.62
CA GLU A 206 -22.06 -2.43 56.67
C GLU A 206 -23.38 -2.46 55.92
N GLN A 207 -23.81 -3.62 55.46
CA GLN A 207 -25.07 -3.80 54.76
C GLN A 207 -26.26 -3.35 55.62
N THR A 208 -26.37 -3.85 56.83
CA THR A 208 -27.48 -3.50 57.74
C THR A 208 -27.42 -2.08 58.26
N ASN A 209 -26.22 -1.55 58.41
CA ASN A 209 -26.04 -0.15 58.83
C ASN A 209 -26.48 0.86 57.78
N LEU A 210 -26.32 0.54 56.51
CA LEU A 210 -26.67 1.44 55.40
C LEU A 210 -28.08 1.23 54.88
N TYR A 211 -28.55 -0.02 54.79
CA TYR A 211 -29.77 -0.35 54.06
C TYR A 211 -30.83 -1.09 54.87
N ILE A 212 -30.58 -1.36 56.14
CA ILE A 212 -31.48 -2.09 57.04
C ILE A 212 -31.68 -3.55 56.65
N GLN A 213 -32.01 -3.80 55.37
CA GLN A 213 -32.24 -5.14 54.84
C GLN A 213 -30.96 -5.96 54.85
N THR A 214 -31.01 -7.22 55.23
CA THR A 214 -29.85 -8.13 55.21
C THR A 214 -29.42 -8.52 53.82
N SER A 215 -30.32 -8.44 52.84
CA SER A 215 -30.07 -8.72 51.43
C SER A 215 -30.81 -7.71 50.56
N GLY A 216 -30.07 -6.92 49.80
CA GLY A 216 -30.63 -5.99 48.83
C GLY A 216 -31.00 -6.68 47.53
N LYS A 217 -31.85 -6.03 46.77
CA LYS A 217 -32.21 -6.45 45.42
C LYS A 217 -32.57 -5.24 44.59
N ILE A 218 -32.03 -5.14 43.39
CA ILE A 218 -32.31 -4.06 42.45
C ILE A 218 -32.87 -4.64 41.18
N ILE A 219 -34.01 -4.13 40.74
CA ILE A 219 -34.65 -4.49 39.48
C ILE A 219 -34.83 -3.19 38.69
N VAL A 220 -34.15 -3.10 37.55
CA VAL A 220 -34.31 -1.99 36.61
C VAL A 220 -34.85 -2.54 35.33
N SER A 221 -35.98 -2.04 34.89
CA SER A 221 -36.70 -2.58 33.74
C SER A 221 -37.22 -1.49 32.82
N THR A 222 -37.35 -1.86 31.56
CA THR A 222 -38.09 -1.13 30.56
C THR A 222 -39.10 -2.12 29.94
N LYS A 223 -39.92 -1.67 28.98
CA LYS A 223 -40.80 -2.59 28.23
C LYS A 223 -40.04 -3.66 27.46
N ARG A 224 -38.76 -3.41 27.15
CA ARG A 224 -37.89 -4.25 26.31
C ARG A 224 -36.95 -5.15 27.09
N SER A 225 -36.58 -4.78 28.29
CA SER A 225 -35.56 -5.49 29.07
C SER A 225 -35.81 -5.39 30.53
N GLN A 226 -35.29 -6.37 31.29
CA GLN A 226 -35.26 -6.36 32.74
C GLN A 226 -33.89 -6.81 33.21
N GLN A 227 -33.32 -6.04 34.15
CA GLN A 227 -32.07 -6.37 34.82
C GLN A 227 -32.34 -6.54 36.31
N THR A 228 -31.91 -7.67 36.86
CA THR A 228 -32.03 -7.96 38.29
C THR A 228 -30.65 -8.19 38.85
N ILE A 229 -30.25 -7.37 39.80
CA ILE A 229 -28.93 -7.43 40.42
C ILE A 229 -29.10 -7.65 41.93
N ILE A 230 -28.38 -8.63 42.45
CA ILE A 230 -28.30 -8.95 43.87
C ILE A 230 -26.88 -8.62 44.31
N PRO A 231 -26.70 -7.71 45.31
CA PRO A 231 -25.38 -7.38 45.79
C PRO A 231 -24.69 -8.56 46.45
N THR A 232 -23.39 -8.63 46.32
CA THR A 232 -22.55 -9.64 46.97
C THR A 232 -21.78 -8.99 48.11
N ILE A 233 -21.91 -9.51 49.32
CA ILE A 233 -21.21 -9.04 50.49
C ILE A 233 -19.89 -9.79 50.61
N GLY A 234 -18.79 -9.08 50.78
CA GLY A 234 -17.48 -9.67 50.95
C GLY A 234 -16.36 -8.64 50.86
N SER A 235 -15.26 -8.95 51.53
CA SER A 235 -14.09 -8.07 51.54
C SER A 235 -13.30 -8.23 50.21
N ARG A 236 -13.06 -7.11 49.56
CA ARG A 236 -12.22 -7.02 48.35
C ARG A 236 -10.88 -6.37 48.70
N PRO A 237 -9.87 -6.46 47.83
CA PRO A 237 -8.60 -5.77 48.05
C PRO A 237 -8.80 -4.27 48.31
N TRP A 238 -8.05 -3.71 49.22
CA TRP A 238 -8.17 -2.30 49.61
C TRP A 238 -7.78 -1.38 48.44
N VAL A 239 -8.69 -0.49 48.12
CA VAL A 239 -8.48 0.60 47.17
C VAL A 239 -8.95 1.89 47.86
N ARG A 240 -8.05 2.84 47.99
CA ARG A 240 -8.30 4.11 48.69
C ARG A 240 -8.91 3.91 50.08
N GLY A 241 -8.49 2.86 50.80
CA GLY A 241 -8.95 2.53 52.14
C GLY A 241 -10.28 1.78 52.22
N LEU A 242 -10.85 1.37 51.11
CA LEU A 242 -12.14 0.69 51.03
C LEU A 242 -12.01 -0.72 50.48
N SER A 243 -12.71 -1.67 51.11
CA SER A 243 -12.85 -3.05 50.62
C SER A 243 -14.21 -3.32 50.00
N SER A 244 -15.10 -2.36 50.00
CA SER A 244 -16.37 -2.40 49.28
C SER A 244 -16.23 -1.88 47.88
N ARG A 245 -17.22 -2.15 47.04
CA ARG A 245 -17.21 -1.77 45.61
C ARG A 245 -18.59 -1.30 45.17
N ILE A 246 -18.58 -0.57 44.05
CA ILE A 246 -19.81 -0.25 43.32
C ILE A 246 -19.68 -0.88 41.95
N SER A 247 -20.70 -1.61 41.51
CA SER A 247 -20.81 -2.09 40.13
C SER A 247 -21.70 -1.14 39.35
N ILE A 248 -21.23 -0.69 38.21
CA ILE A 248 -21.93 0.28 37.36
C ILE A 248 -22.65 -0.48 36.24
N TYR A 249 -23.93 -0.14 36.08
CA TYR A 249 -24.79 -0.66 35.01
C TYR A 249 -25.42 0.50 34.25
N TRP A 250 -26.03 0.19 33.14
CA TRP A 250 -26.75 1.18 32.34
C TRP A 250 -28.03 0.60 31.72
N THR A 251 -28.95 1.49 31.43
CA THR A 251 -30.20 1.17 30.75
C THR A 251 -30.50 2.22 29.70
N ILE A 252 -30.81 1.78 28.50
CA ILE A 252 -31.24 2.66 27.41
C ILE A 252 -32.75 2.64 27.35
N VAL A 253 -33.38 3.82 27.45
CA VAL A 253 -34.83 3.98 27.34
C VAL A 253 -35.15 4.61 25.99
N LYS A 254 -35.79 3.84 25.15
CA LYS A 254 -36.23 4.28 23.81
C LYS A 254 -37.39 5.27 23.91
N PRO A 255 -37.62 6.13 22.88
CA PRO A 255 -38.81 6.99 22.85
C PRO A 255 -40.09 6.19 23.02
N GLY A 256 -40.97 6.64 23.91
CA GLY A 256 -42.23 5.97 24.22
C GLY A 256 -42.13 4.83 25.23
N ASP A 257 -40.95 4.52 25.70
CA ASP A 257 -40.73 3.51 26.76
C ASP A 257 -40.63 4.18 28.13
N ILE A 258 -40.58 3.39 29.18
CA ILE A 258 -40.55 3.86 30.55
C ILE A 258 -39.45 3.13 31.33
N LEU A 259 -38.70 3.88 32.14
CA LEU A 259 -37.76 3.32 33.10
C LEU A 259 -38.50 3.03 34.40
N VAL A 260 -38.37 1.82 34.90
CA VAL A 260 -38.92 1.38 36.19
C VAL A 260 -37.79 0.86 37.07
N ILE A 261 -37.62 1.45 38.22
CA ILE A 261 -36.60 1.08 39.20
C ILE A 261 -37.29 0.58 40.48
N ASN A 262 -37.04 -0.68 40.85
CA ASN A 262 -37.48 -1.27 42.09
C ASN A 262 -36.25 -1.67 42.91
N SER A 263 -36.18 -1.28 44.18
CA SER A 263 -35.06 -1.64 45.04
C SER A 263 -35.47 -1.62 46.50
N ASN A 264 -34.90 -2.54 47.27
CA ASN A 264 -35.03 -2.56 48.75
C ASN A 264 -33.70 -2.29 49.45
N GLY A 265 -32.68 -1.89 48.73
CA GLY A 265 -31.37 -1.57 49.28
C GLY A 265 -30.27 -1.62 48.22
N ASN A 266 -29.12 -1.08 48.52
CA ASN A 266 -27.89 -1.13 47.73
C ASN A 266 -27.94 -0.37 46.39
N LEU A 267 -28.97 0.42 46.15
CA LEU A 267 -29.09 1.15 44.87
C LEU A 267 -28.21 2.41 44.88
N ILE A 268 -27.41 2.55 43.86
CA ILE A 268 -26.77 3.81 43.49
C ILE A 268 -27.60 4.37 42.35
N ALA A 269 -28.43 5.36 42.62
CA ALA A 269 -29.45 5.84 41.71
C ALA A 269 -28.91 6.77 40.64
N PRO A 270 -29.54 6.83 39.46
CA PRO A 270 -29.22 7.86 38.49
C PRO A 270 -29.75 9.23 38.96
N ARG A 271 -29.06 10.31 38.55
CA ARG A 271 -29.54 11.69 38.76
C ARG A 271 -30.29 12.26 37.57
N GLY A 272 -30.19 11.58 36.45
CA GLY A 272 -30.76 11.99 35.18
C GLY A 272 -30.30 11.07 34.07
N TYR A 273 -30.29 11.60 32.86
CA TYR A 273 -29.94 10.82 31.68
C TYR A 273 -28.88 11.51 30.83
N PHE A 274 -28.12 10.71 30.10
CA PHE A 274 -27.29 11.17 29.00
C PHE A 274 -28.05 11.02 27.69
N LYS A 275 -28.01 12.06 26.89
CA LYS A 275 -28.60 12.03 25.54
C LYS A 275 -27.74 11.16 24.62
N MET A 276 -28.33 10.11 24.11
CA MET A 276 -27.64 9.22 23.17
C MET A 276 -27.78 9.71 21.75
N GLN A 277 -26.66 9.74 21.05
CA GLN A 277 -26.60 10.06 19.63
C GLN A 277 -25.81 8.96 18.91
N THR A 278 -26.20 8.61 17.69
CA THR A 278 -25.37 7.82 16.80
C THR A 278 -24.50 8.76 15.99
N GLY A 279 -23.19 8.55 16.02
CA GLY A 279 -22.27 9.46 15.36
C GLY A 279 -20.94 8.79 14.97
N LYS A 280 -20.08 9.62 14.43
CA LYS A 280 -18.75 9.24 13.94
C LYS A 280 -17.66 9.35 15.02
N SER A 281 -18.05 9.66 16.24
CA SER A 281 -17.12 9.84 17.35
C SER A 281 -16.53 8.53 17.84
N SER A 282 -15.36 8.61 18.46
CA SER A 282 -14.66 7.44 18.98
C SER A 282 -13.75 7.83 20.15
N VAL A 283 -13.07 6.85 20.69
CA VAL A 283 -12.05 6.98 21.73
C VAL A 283 -10.83 6.14 21.37
N ILE A 284 -9.66 6.70 21.61
CA ILE A 284 -8.39 5.96 21.47
C ILE A 284 -7.54 6.16 22.73
N ARG A 285 -6.66 5.20 22.98
CA ARG A 285 -5.61 5.32 23.99
C ARG A 285 -4.34 5.78 23.32
N SER A 286 -3.83 6.94 23.72
CA SER A 286 -2.61 7.50 23.15
C SER A 286 -1.93 8.46 24.13
N ASP A 287 -0.62 8.43 24.17
CA ASP A 287 0.21 9.38 24.92
C ASP A 287 0.82 10.47 24.03
N ALA A 288 0.51 10.47 22.73
CA ALA A 288 0.98 11.48 21.80
C ALA A 288 0.40 12.86 22.14
N PRO A 289 1.22 13.92 22.12
CA PRO A 289 0.74 15.28 22.40
C PRO A 289 -0.19 15.78 21.29
N ILE A 290 -1.12 16.64 21.65
CA ILE A 290 -2.00 17.33 20.71
C ILE A 290 -1.36 18.66 20.32
N ASP A 291 -1.30 18.96 19.05
CA ASP A 291 -0.72 20.20 18.54
C ASP A 291 -1.60 20.81 17.44
N THR A 292 -1.35 22.06 17.16
CA THR A 292 -2.04 22.78 16.08
C THR A 292 -1.44 22.37 14.74
N CYS A 293 -2.16 21.53 14.02
CA CYS A 293 -1.84 21.10 12.67
C CYS A 293 -3.11 20.61 11.98
N ASN A 294 -3.02 20.27 10.71
CA ASN A 294 -4.14 19.74 9.94
C ASN A 294 -3.79 18.36 9.40
N SER A 295 -4.51 17.34 9.83
CA SER A 295 -4.42 15.99 9.30
C SER A 295 -5.73 15.25 9.55
N GLU A 296 -6.24 14.59 8.53
CA GLU A 296 -7.50 13.84 8.62
C GLU A 296 -7.34 12.47 9.26
N CYS A 297 -6.14 11.93 9.31
CA CYS A 297 -5.87 10.60 9.85
C CYS A 297 -5.14 10.68 11.18
N ILE A 298 -5.72 10.05 12.19
CA ILE A 298 -5.17 9.99 13.54
C ILE A 298 -4.89 8.56 13.93
N THR A 299 -3.71 8.30 14.47
CA THR A 299 -3.32 7.02 15.08
C THR A 299 -2.88 7.24 16.52
N PRO A 300 -2.81 6.20 17.36
CA PRO A 300 -2.24 6.33 18.70
C PRO A 300 -0.80 6.86 18.76
N ASP A 301 -0.04 6.68 17.69
CA ASP A 301 1.33 7.18 17.60
C ASP A 301 1.42 8.62 17.08
N GLY A 302 0.32 9.20 16.71
CA GLY A 302 0.20 10.56 16.18
C GLY A 302 -0.56 10.59 14.86
N SER A 303 -0.74 11.78 14.30
CA SER A 303 -1.36 11.95 13.00
C SER A 303 -0.40 11.51 11.89
N ILE A 304 -0.96 10.98 10.83
CA ILE A 304 -0.22 10.58 9.63
C ILE A 304 -0.83 11.23 8.39
N PRO A 305 -0.03 11.51 7.36
CA PRO A 305 -0.57 11.90 6.06
C PRO A 305 -1.37 10.76 5.44
N ASN A 306 -2.40 11.09 4.68
CA ASN A 306 -3.26 10.11 4.01
C ASN A 306 -3.12 10.14 2.47
N ASP A 307 -2.00 10.64 1.98
CA ASP A 307 -1.68 10.72 0.55
C ASP A 307 -1.24 9.38 -0.05
N LYS A 308 -0.90 8.41 0.78
CA LYS A 308 -0.51 7.05 0.38
C LYS A 308 -1.64 6.06 0.65
N PRO A 309 -1.75 4.97 -0.15
CA PRO A 309 -2.84 4.01 0.02
C PRO A 309 -2.68 3.08 1.23
N PHE A 310 -1.46 2.89 1.71
CA PHE A 310 -1.15 1.97 2.81
C PHE A 310 -0.34 2.65 3.91
N GLN A 311 -0.40 2.10 5.09
CA GLN A 311 0.42 2.54 6.23
C GLN A 311 0.87 1.34 7.08
N ASN A 312 2.00 1.50 7.74
CA ASN A 312 2.54 0.53 8.70
C ASN A 312 2.84 1.20 10.05
N VAL A 313 2.06 2.18 10.42
CA VAL A 313 2.25 2.92 11.68
C VAL A 313 1.47 2.24 12.80
N ASN A 314 0.17 2.12 12.64
CA ASN A 314 -0.69 1.52 13.65
C ASN A 314 -1.99 1.01 13.01
N LYS A 315 -2.44 -0.17 13.44
CA LYS A 315 -3.70 -0.75 12.97
C LYS A 315 -4.93 0.01 13.50
N ILE A 316 -4.79 0.75 14.59
CA ILE A 316 -5.82 1.61 15.13
C ILE A 316 -5.76 2.96 14.43
N THR A 317 -6.86 3.37 13.81
CA THR A 317 -6.94 4.62 13.05
C THR A 317 -8.28 5.29 13.27
N TYR A 318 -8.29 6.60 13.09
CA TYR A 318 -9.51 7.42 13.11
C TYR A 318 -9.46 8.42 11.96
N GLY A 319 -10.54 8.51 11.20
CA GLY A 319 -10.68 9.43 10.08
C GLY A 319 -10.46 8.77 8.72
N THR A 320 -10.07 9.56 7.75
CA THR A 320 -9.73 9.09 6.39
C THR A 320 -8.28 8.65 6.38
N CYS A 321 -8.05 7.36 6.47
CA CYS A 321 -6.73 6.78 6.69
C CYS A 321 -6.32 5.77 5.63
N PRO A 322 -5.01 5.64 5.36
CA PRO A 322 -4.48 4.51 4.61
C PRO A 322 -4.78 3.18 5.31
N LYS A 323 -4.85 2.12 4.53
CA LYS A 323 -5.07 0.78 5.07
C LYS A 323 -3.81 0.24 5.72
N TYR A 324 -3.96 -0.37 6.89
CA TYR A 324 -2.84 -0.98 7.59
C TYR A 324 -2.39 -2.25 6.90
N VAL A 325 -1.09 -2.36 6.66
CA VAL A 325 -0.42 -3.54 6.10
C VAL A 325 0.80 -3.90 6.94
N LYS A 326 1.22 -5.15 6.88
CA LYS A 326 2.40 -5.62 7.60
C LYS A 326 3.72 -5.17 6.99
N GLN A 327 3.74 -4.89 5.69
CA GLN A 327 4.93 -4.44 4.99
C GLN A 327 5.32 -3.03 5.42
N SER A 328 6.59 -2.82 5.69
CA SER A 328 7.14 -1.49 5.98
C SER A 328 7.42 -0.68 4.72
N THR A 329 7.54 -1.35 3.58
CA THR A 329 7.81 -0.73 2.30
C THR A 329 7.14 -1.51 1.17
N LEU A 330 6.50 -0.79 0.25
CA LEU A 330 5.97 -1.31 -1.01
C LEU A 330 6.28 -0.28 -2.08
N LYS A 331 7.18 -0.61 -2.98
CA LYS A 331 7.62 0.32 -4.02
C LYS A 331 6.88 0.04 -5.33
N LEU A 332 6.13 1.03 -5.79
CA LEU A 332 5.45 1.02 -7.07
C LEU A 332 6.35 1.63 -8.14
N ALA A 333 6.64 0.88 -9.18
CA ALA A 333 7.45 1.37 -10.28
C ALA A 333 6.72 2.51 -11.01
N THR A 334 7.40 3.63 -11.16
CA THR A 334 6.92 4.82 -11.90
C THR A 334 7.84 5.17 -13.06
N GLY A 335 8.72 4.28 -13.40
CA GLY A 335 9.64 4.38 -14.52
C GLY A 335 9.84 3.04 -15.18
N MET A 336 10.66 3.03 -16.20
CA MET A 336 10.98 1.82 -16.97
C MET A 336 12.08 1.00 -16.29
N ARG A 337 12.29 -0.20 -16.80
CA ARG A 337 13.43 -1.03 -16.39
C ARG A 337 14.72 -0.25 -16.62
N ASN A 338 15.57 -0.20 -15.60
CA ASN A 338 16.85 0.48 -15.68
C ASN A 338 17.94 -0.50 -16.17
N ILE A 339 18.42 -0.28 -17.38
CA ILE A 339 19.50 -1.04 -17.95
C ILE A 339 20.69 -0.10 -18.11
N PRO A 340 21.72 -0.22 -17.26
CA PRO A 340 22.85 0.72 -17.29
C PRO A 340 23.62 0.62 -18.59
N GLU A 341 24.17 1.73 -19.04
CA GLU A 341 25.00 1.81 -20.22
C GLU A 341 26.35 1.12 -19.94
N ARG A 342 26.72 0.17 -20.81
CA ARG A 342 27.99 -0.55 -20.66
C ARG A 342 29.14 0.33 -21.16
N GLN A 343 30.07 0.68 -20.27
CA GLN A 343 31.24 1.52 -20.55
C GLN A 343 32.35 0.85 -21.38
N THR A 344 32.15 -0.37 -21.87
CA THR A 344 33.21 -1.20 -22.41
C THR A 344 33.56 -0.93 -23.88
N ARG A 345 32.95 0.07 -24.51
CA ARG A 345 33.26 0.40 -25.90
C ARG A 345 34.06 1.70 -25.95
N GLY A 346 35.31 1.62 -26.43
CA GLY A 346 36.19 2.75 -26.57
C GLY A 346 35.67 3.83 -27.51
N ILE A 347 36.46 4.88 -27.71
CA ILE A 347 36.16 6.13 -28.45
C ILE A 347 35.60 5.90 -29.87
N PHE A 348 35.77 4.72 -30.43
CA PHE A 348 35.25 4.30 -31.75
C PHE A 348 34.09 3.29 -31.65
N GLY A 349 33.47 3.14 -30.47
CA GLY A 349 32.38 2.19 -30.28
C GLY A 349 31.14 2.59 -31.07
N ALA A 350 30.54 1.60 -31.77
CA ALA A 350 29.26 1.79 -32.40
C ALA A 350 28.19 2.18 -31.38
N ILE A 351 27.28 3.04 -31.77
CA ILE A 351 26.10 3.34 -30.96
C ILE A 351 25.26 2.08 -30.79
N ALA A 352 24.73 1.85 -29.61
CA ALA A 352 23.92 0.67 -29.28
C ALA A 352 22.45 1.07 -29.10
N GLY A 353 21.55 0.14 -29.47
CA GLY A 353 20.11 0.33 -29.32
C GLY A 353 19.57 -0.24 -28.01
N PHE A 354 18.25 -0.20 -27.84
CA PHE A 354 17.55 -0.55 -26.60
C PHE A 354 17.66 -2.04 -26.23
N ILE A 355 17.96 -2.92 -27.17
CA ILE A 355 18.10 -4.35 -26.89
C ILE A 355 19.38 -4.63 -26.10
N GLU A 356 20.44 -3.85 -26.29
CA GLU A 356 21.71 -4.02 -25.61
C GLU A 356 21.75 -3.31 -24.24
N ASN A 357 21.35 -2.04 -24.18
CA ASN A 357 21.40 -1.24 -22.96
C ASN A 357 20.49 -0.01 -23.05
N GLY A 358 20.31 0.68 -21.91
CA GLY A 358 19.73 2.01 -21.86
C GLY A 358 20.78 3.10 -22.09
N TRP A 359 20.33 4.35 -22.18
CA TRP A 359 21.19 5.51 -22.41
C TRP A 359 21.17 6.45 -21.20
N GLU A 360 22.24 6.47 -20.42
CA GLU A 360 22.38 7.35 -19.27
C GLU A 360 22.49 8.84 -19.66
N GLY A 361 22.97 9.10 -20.86
CA GLY A 361 23.10 10.46 -21.41
C GLY A 361 21.78 11.09 -21.87
N MET A 362 20.69 10.33 -21.93
CA MET A 362 19.37 10.88 -22.28
C MET A 362 18.67 11.41 -21.03
N VAL A 363 18.64 12.72 -20.87
CA VAL A 363 18.07 13.40 -19.68
C VAL A 363 16.81 14.20 -19.98
N ASN A 364 16.45 14.38 -21.25
CA ASN A 364 15.34 15.21 -21.70
C ASN A 364 14.12 14.43 -22.18
N GLY A 365 14.12 13.12 -22.01
CA GLY A 365 13.00 12.25 -22.39
C GLY A 365 13.26 10.80 -21.99
N TRP A 366 12.23 9.95 -22.14
CA TRP A 366 12.33 8.54 -21.84
C TRP A 366 12.76 7.70 -23.04
N TYR A 367 12.29 8.06 -24.22
CA TYR A 367 12.59 7.39 -25.47
C TYR A 367 13.23 8.36 -26.43
N GLY A 368 14.08 7.87 -27.30
CA GLY A 368 14.71 8.72 -28.26
C GLY A 368 15.53 7.99 -29.31
N PHE A 369 16.23 8.80 -30.06
CA PHE A 369 17.04 8.38 -31.21
C PHE A 369 18.48 8.80 -31.00
N ARG A 370 19.39 7.92 -31.37
CA ARG A 370 20.80 8.24 -31.60
C ARG A 370 21.13 7.94 -33.05
N HIS A 371 21.84 8.82 -33.68
CA HIS A 371 22.27 8.61 -35.08
C HIS A 371 23.76 8.79 -35.21
N GLN A 372 24.30 8.11 -36.20
CA GLN A 372 25.67 8.29 -36.64
C GLN A 372 25.64 8.44 -38.16
N ASN A 373 26.10 9.58 -38.67
CA ASN A 373 26.19 9.89 -40.09
C ASN A 373 27.52 10.59 -40.38
N SER A 374 27.69 11.09 -41.61
CA SER A 374 28.91 11.81 -42.04
C SER A 374 29.16 13.13 -41.26
N GLU A 375 28.14 13.69 -40.64
CA GLU A 375 28.22 14.90 -39.84
C GLU A 375 28.57 14.64 -38.37
N GLY A 376 28.53 13.40 -37.90
CA GLY A 376 28.88 12.99 -36.56
C GLY A 376 27.78 12.18 -35.86
N ILE A 377 27.82 12.17 -34.52
CA ILE A 377 26.88 11.45 -33.67
C ILE A 377 25.93 12.47 -33.05
N GLY A 378 24.63 12.20 -33.08
CA GLY A 378 23.62 13.03 -32.46
C GLY A 378 22.62 12.22 -31.65
N GLN A 379 21.92 12.89 -30.76
CA GLN A 379 20.89 12.33 -29.91
C GLN A 379 19.70 13.29 -29.83
N ALA A 380 18.49 12.74 -29.88
CA ALA A 380 17.26 13.50 -29.67
C ALA A 380 16.22 12.64 -28.94
N ALA A 381 15.50 13.26 -28.02
CA ALA A 381 14.37 12.60 -27.34
C ALA A 381 13.13 12.63 -28.21
N ASP A 382 12.31 11.57 -28.13
CA ASP A 382 10.98 11.51 -28.71
C ASP A 382 9.94 11.87 -27.65
N LEU A 383 9.38 13.07 -27.77
CA LEU A 383 8.47 13.60 -26.75
C LEU A 383 7.10 12.92 -26.77
N LYS A 384 6.63 12.47 -27.93
CA LYS A 384 5.31 11.87 -28.07
C LYS A 384 5.21 10.52 -27.35
N SER A 385 6.16 9.62 -27.57
CA SER A 385 6.22 8.33 -26.88
C SER A 385 6.49 8.48 -25.39
N THR A 386 7.34 9.44 -25.02
CA THR A 386 7.63 9.78 -23.62
C THR A 386 6.36 10.24 -22.90
N GLN A 387 5.59 11.15 -23.50
CA GLN A 387 4.32 11.61 -22.92
C GLN A 387 3.27 10.50 -22.82
N ALA A 388 3.19 9.63 -23.81
CA ALA A 388 2.29 8.48 -23.79
C ALA A 388 2.59 7.55 -22.60
N ALA A 389 3.85 7.23 -22.35
CA ALA A 389 4.27 6.38 -21.25
C ALA A 389 4.02 7.06 -19.89
N ILE A 390 4.40 8.32 -19.74
CA ILE A 390 4.21 9.11 -18.52
C ILE A 390 2.71 9.24 -18.18
N SER A 391 1.88 9.52 -19.18
CA SER A 391 0.43 9.66 -19.00
C SER A 391 -0.20 8.36 -18.48
N GLN A 392 0.17 7.22 -19.03
CA GLN A 392 -0.33 5.92 -18.57
C GLN A 392 0.10 5.60 -17.14
N ILE A 393 1.35 5.90 -16.78
CA ILE A 393 1.87 5.70 -15.42
C ILE A 393 1.20 6.64 -14.43
N ASN A 394 0.99 7.91 -14.78
CA ASN A 394 0.29 8.86 -13.92
C ASN A 394 -1.17 8.46 -13.68
N GLY A 395 -1.85 7.98 -14.71
CA GLY A 395 -3.21 7.44 -14.57
C GLY A 395 -3.27 6.22 -13.64
N LYS A 396 -2.29 5.33 -13.73
CA LYS A 396 -2.15 4.18 -12.83
C LYS A 396 -1.91 4.63 -11.39
N LEU A 397 -0.97 5.53 -11.18
CA LEU A 397 -0.62 6.06 -9.86
C LEU A 397 -1.83 6.71 -9.19
N ASN A 398 -2.58 7.54 -9.92
CA ASN A 398 -3.79 8.18 -9.41
C ASN A 398 -4.85 7.15 -8.99
N ARG A 399 -5.05 6.09 -9.76
CA ARG A 399 -6.02 5.03 -9.42
C ARG A 399 -5.59 4.23 -8.19
N VAL A 400 -4.31 3.96 -8.02
CA VAL A 400 -3.79 3.24 -6.85
C VAL A 400 -3.93 4.07 -5.58
N ILE A 401 -3.70 5.37 -5.65
CA ILE A 401 -3.75 6.28 -4.50
C ILE A 401 -5.19 6.64 -4.09
N GLU A 402 -6.16 6.63 -4.99
CA GLU A 402 -7.53 7.15 -4.78
C GLU A 402 -8.38 6.38 -3.76
N LYS A 403 -7.94 5.26 -3.19
CA LYS A 403 -8.79 4.32 -2.43
C LYS A 403 -8.61 4.38 -0.93
N THR A 404 -8.64 5.57 -0.33
CA THR A 404 -8.74 5.70 1.12
C THR A 404 -10.21 5.79 1.55
N ASN A 405 -10.57 5.05 2.61
CA ASN A 405 -11.91 5.05 3.18
C ASN A 405 -11.92 5.75 4.55
N GLU A 406 -13.02 6.45 4.83
CA GLU A 406 -13.26 7.01 6.15
C GLU A 406 -13.60 5.90 7.14
N LYS A 407 -12.86 5.82 8.25
CA LYS A 407 -13.11 4.91 9.35
C LYS A 407 -13.14 5.69 10.65
N PHE A 408 -14.29 5.73 11.30
CA PHE A 408 -14.47 6.50 12.54
C PHE A 408 -14.54 5.57 13.74
N HIS A 409 -15.71 5.13 14.14
CA HIS A 409 -15.84 4.20 15.25
C HIS A 409 -15.70 2.75 14.73
N GLN A 410 -14.78 2.00 15.31
CA GLN A 410 -14.47 0.64 14.90
C GLN A 410 -14.48 -0.29 16.11
N ILE A 411 -14.52 -1.60 15.88
CA ILE A 411 -14.34 -2.60 16.93
C ILE A 411 -12.95 -2.50 17.57
N GLU A 412 -12.80 -3.03 18.76
CA GLU A 412 -11.51 -3.09 19.44
C GLU A 412 -10.50 -3.92 18.67
N LYS A 413 -9.25 -3.47 18.64
CA LYS A 413 -8.15 -4.09 17.90
C LYS A 413 -6.98 -4.52 18.78
N GLU A 414 -6.94 -4.04 20.02
CA GLU A 414 -5.98 -4.45 21.05
C GLU A 414 -6.75 -5.03 22.24
N PHE A 415 -6.26 -6.12 22.77
CA PHE A 415 -6.99 -6.92 23.74
C PHE A 415 -6.10 -7.33 24.91
N SER A 416 -6.66 -7.31 26.12
CA SER A 416 -6.07 -7.94 27.29
C SER A 416 -6.49 -9.42 27.35
N GLU A 417 -5.73 -10.26 28.05
CA GLU A 417 -5.96 -11.72 28.09
C GLU A 417 -7.22 -12.18 28.85
N ALA A 418 -7.97 -11.25 29.45
CA ALA A 418 -9.01 -11.57 30.43
C ALA A 418 -10.40 -11.86 29.86
N GLU A 419 -10.64 -11.64 28.57
CA GLU A 419 -11.99 -11.74 27.98
C GLU A 419 -12.10 -12.90 27.01
N GLY A 420 -12.53 -13.98 27.20
CA GLY A 420 -12.55 -15.22 26.48
C GLY A 420 -12.94 -15.20 25.00
N ARG A 421 -14.02 -15.88 24.64
CA ARG A 421 -14.33 -16.32 23.27
C ARG A 421 -14.65 -15.18 22.30
N ILE A 422 -15.35 -14.13 22.73
CA ILE A 422 -15.72 -13.00 21.85
C ILE A 422 -14.49 -12.23 21.44
N GLN A 423 -13.60 -11.98 22.39
CA GLN A 423 -12.35 -11.28 22.15
C GLN A 423 -11.41 -12.07 21.22
N ASP A 424 -11.33 -13.38 21.39
CA ASP A 424 -10.57 -14.25 20.50
C ASP A 424 -11.10 -14.20 19.06
N LEU A 425 -12.41 -14.15 18.92
CA LEU A 425 -13.07 -14.02 17.62
C LEU A 425 -12.77 -12.66 16.97
N GLU A 426 -12.88 -11.58 17.75
CA GLU A 426 -12.57 -10.23 17.27
C GLU A 426 -11.10 -10.13 16.84
N ARG A 427 -10.17 -10.67 17.62
CA ARG A 427 -8.75 -10.73 17.29
C ARG A 427 -8.53 -11.51 15.99
N TYR A 428 -9.17 -12.67 15.85
CA TYR A 428 -9.08 -13.48 14.64
C TYR A 428 -9.56 -12.71 13.40
N VAL A 429 -10.68 -12.02 13.49
CA VAL A 429 -11.22 -11.22 12.39
C VAL A 429 -10.28 -10.09 12.00
N GLU A 430 -9.73 -9.36 12.97
CA GLU A 430 -8.79 -8.27 12.70
C GLU A 430 -7.47 -8.77 12.11
N ASP A 431 -6.91 -9.85 12.65
CA ASP A 431 -5.67 -10.43 12.13
C ASP A 431 -5.87 -10.96 10.70
N THR A 432 -6.99 -11.61 10.43
CA THR A 432 -7.33 -12.09 9.08
C THR A 432 -7.49 -10.93 8.10
N LYS A 433 -8.15 -9.86 8.50
CA LYS A 433 -8.30 -8.65 7.70
C LYS A 433 -6.95 -8.02 7.35
N ILE A 434 -6.06 -7.92 8.33
CA ILE A 434 -4.70 -7.40 8.12
C ILE A 434 -3.91 -8.29 7.17
N ASP A 435 -3.98 -9.61 7.33
CA ASP A 435 -3.31 -10.57 6.46
C ASP A 435 -3.81 -10.49 5.01
N LEU A 436 -5.12 -10.36 4.83
CA LEU A 436 -5.72 -10.22 3.50
C LEU A 436 -5.31 -8.93 2.81
N TRP A 437 -5.33 -7.81 3.51
CA TRP A 437 -4.90 -6.53 2.94
C TRP A 437 -3.40 -6.49 2.68
N SER A 438 -2.60 -7.12 3.53
CA SER A 438 -1.15 -7.24 3.32
C SER A 438 -0.83 -8.05 2.08
N TYR A 439 -1.51 -9.19 1.90
CA TYR A 439 -1.38 -10.01 0.70
C TYR A 439 -1.85 -9.27 -0.56
N ASN A 440 -3.02 -8.62 -0.47
CA ASN A 440 -3.56 -7.84 -1.59
C ASN A 440 -2.62 -6.70 -2.00
N ALA A 441 -2.04 -5.99 -1.03
CA ALA A 441 -1.10 -4.91 -1.29
C ALA A 441 0.16 -5.42 -2.01
N GLU A 442 0.73 -6.53 -1.54
CA GLU A 442 1.90 -7.15 -2.16
C GLU A 442 1.60 -7.60 -3.59
N LEU A 443 0.48 -8.27 -3.78
CA LEU A 443 0.06 -8.74 -5.10
C LEU A 443 -0.26 -7.58 -6.05
N LEU A 444 -0.95 -6.56 -5.57
CA LEU A 444 -1.26 -5.36 -6.35
C LEU A 444 0.01 -4.68 -6.86
N VAL A 445 0.98 -4.48 -5.97
CA VAL A 445 2.24 -3.84 -6.33
C VAL A 445 3.02 -4.68 -7.33
N ALA A 446 3.10 -5.99 -7.12
CA ALA A 446 3.78 -6.90 -8.04
C ALA A 446 3.15 -6.89 -9.44
N LEU A 447 1.82 -6.97 -9.51
CA LEU A 447 1.08 -6.92 -10.77
C LEU A 447 1.24 -5.58 -11.49
N GLU A 448 1.11 -4.49 -10.75
CA GLU A 448 1.23 -3.15 -11.33
C GLU A 448 2.65 -2.85 -11.78
N ASN A 449 3.67 -3.32 -11.06
CA ASN A 449 5.06 -3.19 -11.47
C ASN A 449 5.34 -3.98 -12.75
N GLN A 450 4.83 -5.20 -12.85
CA GLN A 450 4.95 -6.01 -14.07
C GLN A 450 4.29 -5.30 -15.25
N HIS A 451 3.10 -4.77 -15.05
CA HIS A 451 2.38 -4.03 -16.08
C HIS A 451 3.12 -2.74 -16.48
N THR A 452 3.72 -2.03 -15.54
CA THR A 452 4.50 -0.81 -15.82
C THR A 452 5.72 -1.12 -16.68
N ILE A 453 6.44 -2.19 -16.38
CA ILE A 453 7.59 -2.63 -17.17
C ILE A 453 7.14 -3.04 -18.58
N ASP A 454 6.08 -3.84 -18.68
CA ASP A 454 5.55 -4.27 -19.97
C ASP A 454 5.04 -3.10 -20.81
N LEU A 455 4.39 -2.14 -20.20
CA LEU A 455 3.91 -0.91 -20.82
C LEU A 455 5.06 -0.08 -21.39
N THR A 456 6.13 0.12 -20.63
CA THR A 456 7.28 0.90 -21.07
C THR A 456 8.04 0.18 -22.19
N ASP A 457 8.19 -1.13 -22.10
CA ASP A 457 8.78 -1.95 -23.17
C ASP A 457 7.91 -1.92 -24.43
N SER A 458 6.59 -1.96 -24.28
CA SER A 458 5.64 -1.85 -25.39
C SER A 458 5.74 -0.50 -26.11
N GLU A 459 5.88 0.60 -25.39
CA GLU A 459 6.05 1.93 -26.00
C GLU A 459 7.38 2.03 -26.77
N MET A 460 8.45 1.42 -26.26
CA MET A 460 9.72 1.34 -26.98
C MET A 460 9.56 0.55 -28.29
N ASN A 461 8.91 -0.59 -28.25
CA ASN A 461 8.65 -1.41 -29.42
C ASN A 461 7.74 -0.70 -30.44
N LYS A 462 6.74 0.03 -29.98
CA LYS A 462 5.87 0.83 -30.87
C LYS A 462 6.66 1.90 -31.62
N LEU A 463 7.56 2.58 -30.94
CA LEU A 463 8.42 3.58 -31.56
C LEU A 463 9.36 2.93 -32.59
N PHE A 464 9.95 1.80 -32.24
CA PHE A 464 10.82 1.03 -33.12
C PHE A 464 10.08 0.55 -34.38
N GLU A 465 8.90 -0.03 -34.23
CA GLU A 465 8.07 -0.51 -35.33
C GLU A 465 7.57 0.64 -36.22
N LYS A 466 7.21 1.77 -35.63
CA LYS A 466 6.85 2.98 -36.38
C LYS A 466 7.99 3.45 -37.25
N THR A 467 9.22 3.46 -36.74
CA THR A 467 10.42 3.84 -37.48
C THR A 467 10.73 2.82 -38.58
N ARG A 468 10.60 1.54 -38.31
CA ARG A 468 10.78 0.48 -39.28
C ARG A 468 9.81 0.62 -40.47
N LYS A 469 8.54 0.85 -40.19
CA LYS A 469 7.51 1.05 -41.21
C LYS A 469 7.76 2.31 -42.05
N GLN A 470 8.35 3.32 -41.47
CA GLN A 470 8.67 4.57 -42.15
C GLN A 470 9.85 4.41 -43.08
N LEU A 471 10.89 3.69 -42.66
CA LEU A 471 12.09 3.47 -43.43
C LEU A 471 11.92 2.41 -44.54
N ARG A 472 11.03 1.46 -44.34
CA ARG A 472 10.76 0.35 -45.29
C ARG A 472 12.05 -0.34 -45.73
N GLU A 473 12.25 -0.45 -47.03
CA GLU A 473 13.38 -1.13 -47.65
C GLU A 473 14.68 -0.30 -47.62
N ASN A 474 14.62 0.98 -47.29
CA ASN A 474 15.76 1.88 -47.25
C ASN A 474 16.71 1.59 -46.09
N ALA A 475 16.26 0.84 -45.11
CA ALA A 475 17.04 0.48 -43.95
C ALA A 475 16.84 -0.99 -43.56
N GLU A 476 17.82 -1.55 -42.90
CA GLU A 476 17.81 -2.93 -42.41
C GLU A 476 17.93 -2.92 -40.90
N ASP A 477 17.10 -3.73 -40.22
CA ASP A 477 17.20 -3.95 -38.79
C ASP A 477 18.49 -4.71 -38.46
N MET A 478 19.32 -4.12 -37.60
CA MET A 478 20.59 -4.71 -37.17
C MET A 478 20.45 -5.75 -36.05
N GLY A 479 19.24 -5.94 -35.51
CA GLY A 479 18.96 -6.90 -34.44
C GLY A 479 19.26 -6.39 -33.02
N ASN A 480 19.81 -5.20 -32.86
CA ASN A 480 20.17 -4.62 -31.56
C ASN A 480 19.41 -3.32 -31.21
N GLY A 481 18.30 -3.06 -31.89
CA GLY A 481 17.54 -1.82 -31.76
C GLY A 481 18.01 -0.69 -32.64
N CYS A 482 18.91 -0.99 -33.59
CA CYS A 482 19.44 -0.04 -34.56
C CYS A 482 19.03 -0.40 -35.98
N PHE A 483 18.98 0.61 -36.84
CA PHE A 483 18.80 0.48 -38.28
C PHE A 483 20.05 0.94 -39.03
N LYS A 484 20.45 0.15 -39.97
CA LYS A 484 21.45 0.56 -40.95
C LYS A 484 20.72 1.14 -42.17
N ILE A 485 20.92 2.44 -42.40
CA ILE A 485 20.30 3.19 -43.48
C ILE A 485 21.25 3.16 -44.68
N TYR A 486 20.78 2.68 -45.80
CA TYR A 486 21.57 2.45 -47.00
C TYR A 486 21.64 3.66 -47.96
N HIS A 487 21.40 4.85 -47.46
CA HIS A 487 21.58 6.09 -48.21
C HIS A 487 22.22 7.15 -47.33
N LYS A 488 22.69 8.22 -47.91
CA LYS A 488 23.20 9.37 -47.16
C LYS A 488 22.04 10.04 -46.43
N CYS A 489 22.13 10.09 -45.15
CA CYS A 489 21.14 10.76 -44.29
C CYS A 489 21.84 11.79 -43.45
N ASP A 490 21.73 13.05 -43.82
CA ASP A 490 22.25 14.16 -43.06
C ASP A 490 21.37 14.45 -41.83
N ASN A 491 21.70 15.46 -41.06
CA ASN A 491 20.93 15.82 -39.88
C ASN A 491 19.49 16.21 -40.24
N SER A 492 19.26 16.82 -41.39
CA SER A 492 17.92 17.14 -41.88
C SER A 492 17.10 15.89 -42.19
N CYS A 493 17.71 14.90 -42.85
CA CYS A 493 17.10 13.61 -43.10
C CYS A 493 16.76 12.88 -41.79
N MET A 494 17.68 12.87 -40.83
CA MET A 494 17.44 12.27 -39.48
C MET A 494 16.29 12.95 -38.77
N GLU A 495 16.20 14.28 -38.83
CA GLU A 495 15.10 15.03 -38.26
C GLU A 495 13.75 14.67 -38.91
N SER A 496 13.73 14.50 -40.21
CA SER A 496 12.52 14.06 -40.93
C SER A 496 12.04 12.69 -40.48
N ILE A 497 12.95 11.77 -40.18
CA ILE A 497 12.61 10.45 -39.61
C ILE A 497 12.00 10.60 -38.21
N ARG A 498 12.59 11.44 -37.35
CA ARG A 498 12.05 11.71 -36.02
C ARG A 498 10.67 12.35 -36.05
N ASN A 499 10.45 13.28 -36.98
CA ASN A 499 9.19 14.01 -37.10
C ASN A 499 8.08 13.24 -37.83
N GLY A 500 8.40 12.09 -38.44
CA GLY A 500 7.44 11.32 -39.22
C GLY A 500 7.20 11.85 -40.62
N THR A 501 8.00 12.81 -41.09
CA THR A 501 7.89 13.43 -42.42
C THR A 501 8.83 12.80 -43.45
N TYR A 502 9.52 11.74 -43.12
CA TYR A 502 10.42 11.03 -44.01
C TYR A 502 9.67 10.42 -45.19
N ASP A 503 10.11 10.73 -46.43
CA ASP A 503 9.61 10.16 -47.65
C ASP A 503 10.59 9.09 -48.16
N HIS A 504 10.21 7.83 -48.08
CA HIS A 504 11.03 6.73 -48.50
C HIS A 504 11.26 6.69 -50.04
N ASN A 505 10.34 7.25 -50.81
CA ASN A 505 10.45 7.28 -52.26
C ASN A 505 11.60 8.15 -52.77
N GLU A 506 11.93 9.22 -52.06
CA GLU A 506 13.01 10.14 -52.39
C GLU A 506 14.38 9.48 -52.34
N TYR A 507 14.57 8.49 -51.47
CA TYR A 507 15.84 7.83 -51.22
C TYR A 507 15.88 6.37 -51.71
N ARG A 508 14.76 5.87 -52.24
CA ARG A 508 14.61 4.45 -52.58
C ARG A 508 15.66 3.95 -53.56
N ASP A 509 15.88 4.68 -54.66
CA ASP A 509 16.81 4.26 -55.72
C ASP A 509 18.24 4.21 -55.21
N GLU A 510 18.65 5.25 -54.43
CA GLU A 510 19.97 5.29 -53.82
C GLU A 510 20.15 4.16 -52.79
N ALA A 511 19.15 3.92 -51.94
CA ALA A 511 19.19 2.88 -50.92
C ALA A 511 19.26 1.48 -51.52
N VAL A 512 18.46 1.20 -52.55
CA VAL A 512 18.48 -0.09 -53.27
C VAL A 512 19.81 -0.31 -53.94
N ASN A 513 20.35 0.69 -54.63
CA ASN A 513 21.67 0.60 -55.27
C ASN A 513 22.79 0.35 -54.26
N ASN A 514 22.81 1.08 -53.16
CA ASN A 514 23.80 0.89 -52.08
C ASN A 514 23.66 -0.49 -51.41
N ARG A 515 22.43 -0.93 -51.19
CA ARG A 515 22.15 -2.23 -50.61
C ARG A 515 22.65 -3.36 -51.52
N PHE A 516 22.42 -3.27 -52.83
CA PHE A 516 22.92 -4.24 -53.79
C PHE A 516 24.43 -4.18 -53.95
N GLN A 517 25.05 -3.01 -53.86
CA GLN A 517 26.51 -2.90 -53.88
C GLN A 517 27.17 -3.53 -52.66
N ILE A 518 26.58 -3.35 -51.45
CA ILE A 518 27.06 -3.97 -50.24
C ILE A 518 26.78 -5.46 -50.21
N LYS A 519 25.61 -5.90 -50.69
CA LYS A 519 25.22 -7.30 -50.88
C LYS A 519 25.64 -7.86 -52.24
N GLY A 520 26.16 -7.05 -53.13
CA GLY A 520 26.65 -7.45 -54.44
C GLY A 520 27.80 -8.46 -54.40
N VAL A 521 28.48 -8.56 -53.26
CA VAL A 521 29.40 -9.66 -52.96
C VAL A 521 28.63 -10.98 -52.76
N GLU A 522 27.38 -10.95 -52.27
CA GLU A 522 26.52 -12.14 -52.13
C GLU A 522 25.78 -12.49 -53.43
N LEU A 523 25.43 -11.53 -54.27
CA LEU A 523 24.88 -11.77 -55.63
C LEU A 523 25.94 -12.27 -56.61
N LYS A 524 27.21 -11.99 -56.38
CA LYS A 524 28.35 -12.66 -57.01
C LYS A 524 28.55 -14.10 -56.51
N SER A 525 27.75 -14.59 -55.60
CA SER A 525 27.75 -15.99 -55.16
C SER A 525 27.29 -16.93 -56.28
N GLY A 526 26.44 -16.50 -57.21
CA GLY A 526 26.16 -17.22 -58.47
C GLY A 526 27.39 -17.36 -59.37
N TYR A 527 28.31 -16.42 -59.29
CA TYR A 527 29.60 -16.47 -59.94
C TYR A 527 30.57 -17.44 -59.23
N LYS A 528 30.45 -17.56 -57.92
CA LYS A 528 31.21 -18.55 -57.12
C LYS A 528 30.74 -19.98 -57.40
N ASP A 529 29.46 -20.20 -57.61
CA ASP A 529 28.93 -21.52 -57.99
C ASP A 529 29.46 -21.97 -59.34
N TRP A 530 29.62 -21.03 -60.26
CA TRP A 530 30.19 -21.34 -61.57
C TRP A 530 31.68 -21.72 -61.51
N ILE A 531 32.44 -21.00 -60.64
CA ILE A 531 33.86 -21.30 -60.36
C ILE A 531 34.00 -22.64 -59.64
N LEU A 532 33.10 -22.95 -58.71
CA LEU A 532 33.07 -24.25 -58.05
C LEU A 532 32.75 -25.40 -58.99
N TRP A 533 31.83 -25.19 -59.95
CA TRP A 533 31.52 -26.16 -60.97
C TRP A 533 32.68 -26.38 -61.91
N ILE A 534 33.40 -25.34 -62.33
CA ILE A 534 34.63 -25.45 -63.17
C ILE A 534 35.74 -26.18 -62.38
N SER A 535 35.91 -25.83 -61.12
CA SER A 535 36.88 -26.49 -60.25
C SER A 535 36.56 -27.96 -60.00
N PHE A 536 35.28 -28.28 -59.83
CA PHE A 536 34.83 -29.67 -59.70
C PHE A 536 35.04 -30.45 -61.00
N ALA A 537 34.69 -29.87 -62.18
CA ALA A 537 34.89 -30.48 -63.48
C ALA A 537 36.36 -30.71 -63.80
N THR A 538 37.24 -29.75 -63.47
CA THR A 538 38.70 -29.91 -63.70
C THR A 538 39.30 -30.94 -62.72
N SER A 539 38.82 -31.03 -61.50
CA SER A 539 39.24 -32.08 -60.55
C SER A 539 38.83 -33.49 -61.03
N CYS A 540 37.58 -33.61 -61.46
CA CYS A 540 37.10 -34.88 -62.06
C CYS A 540 37.90 -35.29 -63.30
N PHE A 541 38.20 -34.33 -64.19
CA PHE A 541 38.99 -34.56 -65.35
C PHE A 541 40.41 -35.03 -65.00
N LEU A 542 41.08 -34.37 -64.07
CA LEU A 542 42.39 -34.76 -63.57
C LEU A 542 42.40 -36.15 -62.92
N LEU A 543 41.37 -36.47 -62.16
CA LEU A 543 41.22 -37.81 -61.58
C LEU A 543 41.01 -38.87 -62.59
N CYS A 544 40.25 -38.57 -63.70
CA CYS A 544 40.08 -39.48 -64.83
C CYS A 544 41.38 -39.69 -65.55
N VAL A 545 42.16 -38.63 -65.82
CA VAL A 545 43.46 -38.74 -66.51
C VAL A 545 44.46 -39.54 -65.66
N VAL A 546 44.53 -39.28 -64.37
CA VAL A 546 45.39 -40.05 -63.43
C VAL A 546 44.92 -41.50 -63.35
N GLY A 547 43.60 -41.73 -63.29
CA GLY A 547 43.02 -43.07 -63.28
C GLY A 547 43.34 -43.84 -64.56
N LEU A 548 43.18 -43.21 -65.71
CA LEU A 548 43.55 -43.81 -67.04
C LEU A 548 45.06 -44.07 -67.15
N GLY A 549 45.89 -43.12 -66.69
CA GLY A 549 47.33 -43.30 -66.64
C GLY A 549 47.73 -44.47 -65.72
N PHE A 550 47.04 -44.65 -64.59
CA PHE A 550 47.27 -45.77 -63.73
C PHE A 550 46.84 -47.10 -64.29
N VAL A 551 45.72 -47.13 -65.01
CA VAL A 551 45.22 -48.31 -65.72
C VAL A 551 46.19 -48.69 -66.86
N MET A 552 46.67 -47.73 -67.64
CA MET A 552 47.66 -47.96 -68.68
C MET A 552 48.96 -48.47 -68.08
N TRP A 553 49.43 -47.92 -67.02
CA TRP A 553 50.62 -48.38 -66.31
C TRP A 553 50.47 -49.81 -65.75
N ALA A 554 49.31 -50.13 -65.16
CA ALA A 554 48.99 -51.49 -64.74
C ALA A 554 48.87 -52.48 -65.90
N CYS A 555 48.33 -52.04 -67.00
CA CYS A 555 48.28 -52.87 -68.27
C CYS A 555 49.66 -53.10 -68.84
N GLN A 556 50.56 -52.13 -68.78
CA GLN A 556 51.95 -52.29 -69.29
C GLN A 556 52.79 -53.25 -68.41
N ARG A 557 52.45 -53.40 -67.14
CA ARG A 557 53.11 -54.35 -66.24
C ARG A 557 52.57 -55.79 -66.32
N GLY A 558 51.57 -56.03 -67.21
CA GLY A 558 51.12 -57.38 -67.51
C GLY A 558 50.26 -58.10 -66.49
N ASN A 559 49.78 -57.39 -65.43
CA ASN A 559 49.00 -58.00 -64.36
C ASN A 559 47.47 -57.89 -64.54
N ILE A 560 46.95 -57.20 -65.52
CA ILE A 560 45.53 -57.12 -65.87
C ILE A 560 45.37 -57.24 -67.35
N ARG A 561 44.74 -58.34 -67.85
CA ARG A 561 44.29 -58.46 -69.20
C ARG A 561 43.14 -57.48 -69.47
N CYS A 562 43.41 -56.38 -70.15
CA CYS A 562 42.38 -55.51 -70.62
C CYS A 562 41.68 -56.15 -71.84
N ASN A 563 40.56 -56.79 -71.59
CA ASN A 563 39.60 -57.10 -72.64
C ASN A 563 38.78 -55.86 -72.93
N ILE A 564 39.33 -54.88 -73.58
CA ILE A 564 38.58 -53.84 -74.25
C ILE A 564 38.93 -54.04 -75.73
N CYS A 565 38.20 -54.96 -76.38
CA CYS A 565 38.02 -54.89 -77.80
C CYS A 565 36.80 -54.04 -78.11
N ILE A 566 36.99 -52.92 -78.74
CA ILE A 566 36.15 -52.07 -79.58
C ILE A 566 34.70 -52.36 -79.54
#